data_7d96bfe0d547e3ef19456a5cd2179cbe
#
_entry.id   7d96bfe0d547e3ef19456a5cd2179cbe
#
_cell.length_a   1.000
_cell.length_b   1.000
_cell.length_c   1.000
_cell.angle_alpha   90.00
_cell.angle_beta   90.00
_cell.angle_gamma   90.00
#
_symmetry.space_group_name_H-M   'P 1'
#
loop_
_entity.id
_entity.type
_entity.pdbx_description
1 polymer ?
#
loop_
_entity_poly.entity_id
_entity_poly.type
_entity_poly.pdbx_seq_one_letter_code
_entity_poly.pdbx_strand_id
1 'polypeptide(L)'
;MELQISPSLLAADFSRLAEEVRAMDDAGAALLHLDVMDGHFVPNISMGPCVISALRGHTSARFDVHLMISDPYRYVEDYVKAGADIITFHTECDSDIAATIEKIHSFGKAAGLAIKPGTPVGEIAPYLKEIEMALVMTVEPGFGGQKFMEGPVAKVAELYELAQRMGTPLDLEVDGGISAKTAPAVCAAGANVLVAGSALFSKADYGEAVQELTRVARRAYRG
;
A
#
# COMPACT_ATOMS: atom_id res chain seq x y z
N MET A 1 11.65 10.88 5.22
CA MET A 1 10.55 10.50 4.30
C MET A 1 9.33 11.35 4.62
N GLU A 2 8.52 11.69 3.64
CA GLU A 2 7.28 12.44 3.85
C GLU A 2 6.16 11.50 4.28
N LEU A 3 5.31 11.95 5.21
CA LEU A 3 4.13 11.21 5.64
C LEU A 3 3.02 11.34 4.59
N GLN A 4 2.52 10.22 4.10
CA GLN A 4 1.50 10.12 3.06
C GLN A 4 0.31 9.29 3.52
N ILE A 5 -0.89 9.74 3.17
CA ILE A 5 -2.11 8.93 3.28
C ILE A 5 -2.39 8.32 1.91
N SER A 6 -2.63 7.02 1.88
CA SER A 6 -2.92 6.23 0.68
C SER A 6 -4.33 5.64 0.79
N PRO A 7 -5.37 6.31 0.27
CA PRO A 7 -6.73 5.79 0.30
C PRO A 7 -6.85 4.48 -0.47
N SER A 8 -7.32 3.40 0.19
CA SER A 8 -7.59 2.11 -0.47
C SER A 8 -8.94 2.13 -1.18
N LEU A 9 -8.91 2.04 -2.50
CA LEU A 9 -10.10 2.02 -3.35
C LEU A 9 -10.97 0.77 -3.13
N LEU A 10 -10.47 -0.25 -2.44
CA LEU A 10 -11.27 -1.42 -2.08
C LEU A 10 -12.48 -1.06 -1.18
N ALA A 11 -12.39 0.07 -0.45
CA ALA A 11 -13.47 0.57 0.41
C ALA A 11 -14.37 1.63 -0.27
N ALA A 12 -14.08 2.01 -1.50
CA ALA A 12 -14.84 3.01 -2.26
C ALA A 12 -16.16 2.43 -2.84
N ASP A 13 -17.02 3.30 -3.30
CA ASP A 13 -18.19 2.89 -4.07
C ASP A 13 -17.78 2.52 -5.51
N PHE A 14 -17.72 1.23 -5.79
CA PHE A 14 -17.30 0.70 -7.09
C PHE A 14 -18.21 1.12 -8.25
N SER A 15 -19.45 1.52 -7.98
CA SER A 15 -20.36 2.04 -9.01
C SER A 15 -19.98 3.44 -9.50
N ARG A 16 -19.07 4.15 -8.74
CA ARG A 16 -18.67 5.54 -9.02
C ARG A 16 -17.16 5.77 -8.84
N LEU A 17 -16.34 4.75 -9.06
CA LEU A 17 -14.89 4.80 -8.77
C LEU A 17 -14.18 6.04 -9.34
N ALA A 18 -14.56 6.50 -10.53
CA ALA A 18 -13.96 7.70 -11.11
C ALA A 18 -14.27 8.99 -10.32
N GLU A 19 -15.45 9.07 -9.69
CA GLU A 19 -15.83 10.18 -8.82
C GLU A 19 -15.09 10.08 -7.48
N GLU A 20 -15.01 8.86 -6.92
CA GLU A 20 -14.30 8.58 -5.68
C GLU A 20 -12.81 8.92 -5.78
N VAL A 21 -12.18 8.55 -6.91
CA VAL A 21 -10.76 8.86 -7.19
C VAL A 21 -10.53 10.36 -7.27
N ARG A 22 -11.39 11.11 -7.98
CA ARG A 22 -11.29 12.58 -8.03
C ARG A 22 -11.49 13.21 -6.65
N ALA A 23 -12.47 12.75 -5.89
CA ALA A 23 -12.73 13.28 -4.57
C ALA A 23 -11.56 13.07 -3.59
N MET A 24 -10.84 11.97 -3.71
CA MET A 24 -9.61 11.74 -2.93
C MET A 24 -8.43 12.59 -3.43
N ASP A 25 -8.30 12.82 -4.73
CA ASP A 25 -7.31 13.75 -5.30
C ASP A 25 -7.57 15.18 -4.78
N ASP A 26 -8.83 15.64 -4.85
CA ASP A 26 -9.26 16.95 -4.31
C ASP A 26 -9.05 17.06 -2.78
N ALA A 27 -9.15 15.93 -2.05
CA ALA A 27 -8.83 15.85 -0.62
C ALA A 27 -7.32 15.91 -0.32
N GLY A 28 -6.47 15.93 -1.35
CA GLY A 28 -5.02 16.02 -1.24
C GLY A 28 -4.29 14.69 -1.07
N ALA A 29 -4.91 13.58 -1.44
CA ALA A 29 -4.23 12.28 -1.48
C ALA A 29 -3.22 12.26 -2.63
N ALA A 30 -1.93 12.18 -2.31
CA ALA A 30 -0.85 12.08 -3.32
C ALA A 30 -0.64 10.64 -3.83
N LEU A 31 -1.22 9.67 -3.17
CA LEU A 31 -1.13 8.23 -3.45
C LEU A 31 -2.52 7.60 -3.35
N LEU A 32 -2.83 6.64 -4.20
CA LEU A 32 -4.03 5.82 -4.13
C LEU A 32 -3.63 4.35 -4.13
N HIS A 33 -4.16 3.59 -3.19
CA HIS A 33 -3.89 2.16 -3.04
C HIS A 33 -4.95 1.33 -3.76
N LEU A 34 -4.49 0.45 -4.66
CA LEU A 34 -5.34 -0.37 -5.51
C LEU A 34 -5.10 -1.85 -5.23
N ASP A 35 -5.98 -2.44 -4.44
CA ASP A 35 -5.91 -3.83 -4.00
C ASP A 35 -6.33 -4.80 -5.10
N VAL A 36 -5.38 -5.51 -5.69
CA VAL A 36 -5.59 -6.51 -6.73
C VAL A 36 -5.55 -7.91 -6.15
N MET A 37 -6.62 -8.67 -6.38
CA MET A 37 -6.81 -10.02 -5.85
C MET A 37 -7.24 -10.98 -6.95
N ASP A 38 -6.66 -12.18 -6.99
CA ASP A 38 -6.86 -13.18 -8.05
C ASP A 38 -7.76 -14.37 -7.66
N GLY A 39 -8.20 -14.43 -6.40
CA GLY A 39 -8.99 -15.56 -5.89
C GLY A 39 -8.18 -16.83 -5.60
N HIS A 40 -6.85 -16.78 -5.73
CA HIS A 40 -5.91 -17.89 -5.46
C HIS A 40 -4.97 -17.55 -4.31
N PHE A 41 -4.23 -16.44 -4.40
CA PHE A 41 -3.37 -15.96 -3.33
C PHE A 41 -4.17 -15.56 -2.08
N VAL A 42 -5.35 -14.97 -2.30
CA VAL A 42 -6.35 -14.65 -1.28
C VAL A 42 -7.74 -15.12 -1.75
N PRO A 43 -8.67 -15.47 -0.83
CA PRO A 43 -9.99 -16.00 -1.18
C PRO A 43 -10.98 -14.89 -1.58
N ASN A 44 -10.54 -13.96 -2.43
CA ASN A 44 -11.34 -12.85 -2.95
C ASN A 44 -10.82 -12.45 -4.34
N ILE A 45 -11.69 -11.84 -5.15
CA ILE A 45 -11.37 -11.24 -6.45
C ILE A 45 -11.79 -9.78 -6.40
N SER A 46 -10.91 -8.86 -6.80
CA SER A 46 -11.21 -7.43 -6.74
C SER A 46 -11.18 -6.77 -8.12
N MET A 47 -10.11 -6.11 -8.48
CA MET A 47 -9.98 -5.34 -9.72
C MET A 47 -8.78 -5.79 -10.55
N GLY A 48 -8.91 -5.70 -11.87
CA GLY A 48 -7.83 -6.00 -12.80
C GLY A 48 -7.31 -4.76 -13.55
N PRO A 49 -6.36 -4.93 -14.47
CA PRO A 49 -5.75 -3.83 -15.24
C PRO A 49 -6.76 -2.95 -15.97
N CYS A 50 -7.89 -3.50 -16.43
CA CYS A 50 -8.92 -2.73 -17.12
C CYS A 50 -9.59 -1.69 -16.23
N VAL A 51 -9.80 -1.99 -14.94
CA VAL A 51 -10.36 -1.03 -13.98
C VAL A 51 -9.34 0.07 -13.69
N ILE A 52 -8.09 -0.32 -13.40
CA ILE A 52 -6.99 0.62 -13.10
C ILE A 52 -6.75 1.58 -14.26
N SER A 53 -6.70 1.05 -15.48
CA SER A 53 -6.53 1.86 -16.69
C SER A 53 -7.67 2.86 -16.90
N ALA A 54 -8.91 2.46 -16.60
CA ALA A 54 -10.06 3.36 -16.69
C ALA A 54 -10.00 4.52 -15.67
N LEU A 55 -9.34 4.32 -14.53
CA LEU A 55 -9.21 5.32 -13.48
C LEU A 55 -8.06 6.29 -13.71
N ARG A 56 -7.01 5.89 -14.44
CA ARG A 56 -5.77 6.68 -14.55
C ARG A 56 -5.96 8.12 -15.04
N GLY A 57 -6.89 8.34 -15.97
CA GLY A 57 -7.20 9.67 -16.50
C GLY A 57 -8.01 10.59 -15.58
N HIS A 58 -8.37 10.12 -14.39
CA HIS A 58 -9.25 10.86 -13.45
C HIS A 58 -8.53 11.48 -12.25
N THR A 59 -7.22 11.28 -12.12
CA THR A 59 -6.43 11.79 -10.98
C THR A 59 -4.99 12.05 -11.37
N SER A 60 -4.32 12.95 -10.66
CA SER A 60 -2.88 13.15 -10.70
C SER A 60 -2.13 12.34 -9.62
N ALA A 61 -2.84 11.79 -8.64
CA ALA A 61 -2.25 10.94 -7.60
C ALA A 61 -1.55 9.72 -8.20
N ARG A 62 -0.44 9.31 -7.58
CA ARG A 62 0.26 8.09 -7.98
C ARG A 62 -0.56 6.85 -7.63
N PHE A 63 -0.50 5.84 -8.48
CA PHE A 63 -1.11 4.55 -8.23
C PHE A 63 -0.11 3.59 -7.61
N ASP A 64 -0.34 3.22 -6.36
CA ASP A 64 0.29 2.08 -5.71
C ASP A 64 -0.59 0.85 -5.92
N VAL A 65 -0.15 -0.03 -6.80
CA VAL A 65 -0.89 -1.24 -7.18
C VAL A 65 -0.39 -2.41 -6.35
N HIS A 66 -1.20 -2.79 -5.36
CA HIS A 66 -0.90 -3.87 -4.43
C HIS A 66 -1.40 -5.21 -4.97
N LEU A 67 -0.47 -6.06 -5.37
CA LEU A 67 -0.72 -7.36 -6.00
C LEU A 67 -0.80 -8.49 -4.96
N MET A 68 -1.99 -8.81 -4.51
CA MET A 68 -2.32 -10.02 -3.75
C MET A 68 -2.69 -11.14 -4.72
N ILE A 69 -1.74 -11.53 -5.57
CA ILE A 69 -1.91 -12.55 -6.63
C ILE A 69 -0.79 -13.56 -6.60
N SER A 70 -1.04 -14.77 -7.10
CA SER A 70 -0.10 -15.89 -7.04
C SER A 70 1.15 -15.67 -7.88
N ASP A 71 1.01 -15.11 -9.10
CA ASP A 71 2.13 -14.90 -10.04
C ASP A 71 2.23 -13.43 -10.49
N PRO A 72 2.74 -12.51 -9.63
CA PRO A 72 2.88 -11.10 -9.96
C PRO A 72 3.85 -10.85 -11.14
N TYR A 73 4.93 -11.63 -11.28
CA TYR A 73 5.90 -11.47 -12.37
C TYR A 73 5.22 -11.45 -13.74
N ARG A 74 4.24 -12.32 -13.95
CA ARG A 74 3.52 -12.44 -15.21
C ARG A 74 2.81 -11.16 -15.59
N TYR A 75 2.24 -10.44 -14.62
CA TYR A 75 1.31 -9.32 -14.83
C TYR A 75 1.93 -7.92 -14.65
N VAL A 76 3.23 -7.82 -14.32
CA VAL A 76 3.92 -6.52 -14.15
C VAL A 76 3.65 -5.58 -15.33
N GLU A 77 3.85 -6.05 -16.57
CA GLU A 77 3.69 -5.23 -17.77
C GLU A 77 2.26 -4.74 -17.96
N ASP A 78 1.26 -5.56 -17.63
CA ASP A 78 -0.16 -5.21 -17.75
C ASP A 78 -0.54 -4.09 -16.77
N TYR A 79 -0.04 -4.15 -15.53
CA TYR A 79 -0.29 -3.11 -14.53
C TYR A 79 0.50 -1.82 -14.81
N VAL A 80 1.70 -1.92 -15.34
CA VAL A 80 2.45 -0.75 -15.83
C VAL A 80 1.68 -0.04 -16.94
N LYS A 81 1.17 -0.78 -17.94
CA LYS A 81 0.34 -0.23 -19.01
C LYS A 81 -0.98 0.34 -18.50
N ALA A 82 -1.53 -0.23 -17.43
CA ALA A 82 -2.73 0.28 -16.78
C ALA A 82 -2.49 1.59 -16.01
N GLY A 83 -1.23 1.97 -15.78
CA GLY A 83 -0.87 3.25 -15.16
C GLY A 83 -0.35 3.14 -13.73
N ALA A 84 0.11 1.97 -13.28
CA ALA A 84 0.80 1.83 -12.00
C ALA A 84 2.06 2.69 -11.95
N ASP A 85 2.28 3.37 -10.82
CA ASP A 85 3.50 4.11 -10.51
C ASP A 85 4.38 3.33 -9.55
N ILE A 86 3.76 2.58 -8.66
CA ILE A 86 4.37 1.64 -7.73
C ILE A 86 3.67 0.30 -7.94
N ILE A 87 4.41 -0.80 -7.96
CA ILE A 87 3.88 -2.16 -7.94
C ILE A 87 4.39 -2.83 -6.68
N THR A 88 3.48 -3.07 -5.74
CA THR A 88 3.74 -3.73 -4.47
C THR A 88 3.24 -5.16 -4.53
N PHE A 89 4.10 -6.15 -4.25
CA PHE A 89 3.75 -7.56 -4.30
C PHE A 89 4.27 -8.31 -3.08
N HIS A 90 3.74 -9.49 -2.81
CA HIS A 90 4.04 -10.25 -1.61
C HIS A 90 5.26 -11.15 -1.72
N THR A 91 6.05 -11.28 -0.64
CA THR A 91 7.13 -12.26 -0.55
C THR A 91 6.62 -13.70 -0.63
N GLU A 92 5.34 -13.92 -0.28
CA GLU A 92 4.69 -15.24 -0.25
C GLU A 92 4.07 -15.64 -1.60
N CYS A 93 4.33 -14.90 -2.67
CA CYS A 93 3.89 -15.25 -4.03
C CYS A 93 4.70 -16.41 -4.64
N ASP A 94 4.22 -16.93 -5.77
CA ASP A 94 4.90 -18.00 -6.50
C ASP A 94 6.01 -17.51 -7.44
N SER A 95 6.13 -16.19 -7.64
CA SER A 95 7.13 -15.59 -8.53
C SER A 95 8.49 -15.44 -7.84
N ASP A 96 9.58 -15.48 -8.62
CA ASP A 96 10.91 -15.08 -8.16
C ASP A 96 10.91 -13.59 -7.81
N ILE A 97 11.28 -13.27 -6.55
CA ILE A 97 11.20 -11.92 -6.00
C ILE A 97 12.19 -10.98 -6.72
N ALA A 98 13.46 -11.40 -6.85
CA ALA A 98 14.48 -10.57 -7.48
C ALA A 98 14.17 -10.29 -8.95
N ALA A 99 13.76 -11.31 -9.70
CA ALA A 99 13.35 -11.15 -11.09
C ALA A 99 12.11 -10.25 -11.24
N THR A 100 11.17 -10.30 -10.27
CA THR A 100 9.97 -9.44 -10.28
C THR A 100 10.35 -7.98 -10.04
N ILE A 101 11.21 -7.69 -9.08
CA ILE A 101 11.74 -6.34 -8.79
C ILE A 101 12.47 -5.80 -10.03
N GLU A 102 13.40 -6.58 -10.61
CA GLU A 102 14.13 -6.19 -11.81
C GLU A 102 13.19 -5.87 -12.98
N LYS A 103 12.15 -6.69 -13.17
CA LYS A 103 11.15 -6.46 -14.21
C LYS A 103 10.38 -5.16 -13.98
N ILE A 104 9.96 -4.85 -12.75
CA ILE A 104 9.29 -3.59 -12.42
C ILE A 104 10.21 -2.40 -12.75
N HIS A 105 11.47 -2.45 -12.32
CA HIS A 105 12.46 -1.42 -12.60
C HIS A 105 12.77 -1.26 -14.08
N SER A 106 12.72 -2.34 -14.87
CA SER A 106 12.94 -2.26 -16.33
C SER A 106 11.91 -1.38 -17.05
N PHE A 107 10.75 -1.17 -16.45
CA PHE A 107 9.72 -0.25 -16.91
C PHE A 107 9.82 1.15 -16.27
N GLY A 108 10.84 1.42 -15.48
CA GLY A 108 11.03 2.71 -14.77
C GLY A 108 10.00 2.94 -13.66
N LYS A 109 9.45 1.87 -13.07
CA LYS A 109 8.47 1.95 -11.98
C LYS A 109 9.10 1.58 -10.64
N ALA A 110 8.51 2.08 -9.54
CA ALA A 110 8.93 1.74 -8.20
C ALA A 110 8.44 0.35 -7.81
N ALA A 111 9.30 -0.41 -7.13
CA ALA A 111 8.97 -1.73 -6.59
C ALA A 111 8.68 -1.65 -5.10
N GLY A 112 7.54 -2.21 -4.69
CA GLY A 112 7.19 -2.44 -3.29
C GLY A 112 7.20 -3.93 -2.98
N LEU A 113 7.60 -4.30 -1.76
CA LEU A 113 7.57 -5.68 -1.29
C LEU A 113 6.77 -5.79 0.01
N ALA A 114 5.78 -6.67 0.03
CA ALA A 114 4.83 -6.85 1.11
C ALA A 114 5.08 -8.13 1.90
N ILE A 115 4.77 -8.11 3.20
CA ILE A 115 4.72 -9.28 4.08
C ILE A 115 3.39 -9.41 4.82
N LYS A 116 2.87 -10.62 4.90
CA LYS A 116 1.68 -10.95 5.71
C LYS A 116 1.95 -10.81 7.22
N PRO A 117 0.90 -10.73 8.07
CA PRO A 117 1.07 -10.65 9.51
C PRO A 117 1.91 -11.78 10.12
N GLY A 118 1.86 -12.98 9.55
CA GLY A 118 2.62 -14.14 10.00
C GLY A 118 4.08 -14.21 9.49
N THR A 119 4.43 -13.48 8.43
CA THR A 119 5.72 -13.56 7.74
C THR A 119 6.79 -12.72 8.44
N PRO A 120 7.97 -13.27 8.74
CA PRO A 120 9.04 -12.50 9.42
C PRO A 120 9.69 -11.47 8.50
N VAL A 121 10.28 -10.42 9.08
CA VAL A 121 11.04 -9.38 8.37
C VAL A 121 12.23 -9.95 7.57
N GLY A 122 12.77 -11.09 8.02
CA GLY A 122 13.86 -11.79 7.32
C GLY A 122 13.57 -12.12 5.85
N GLU A 123 12.30 -12.26 5.45
CA GLU A 123 11.91 -12.55 4.06
C GLU A 123 12.03 -11.31 3.14
N ILE A 124 11.91 -10.11 3.70
CA ILE A 124 12.03 -8.86 2.93
C ILE A 124 13.42 -8.21 3.05
N ALA A 125 14.11 -8.46 4.15
CA ALA A 125 15.40 -7.85 4.48
C ALA A 125 16.48 -7.95 3.38
N PRO A 126 16.63 -9.06 2.64
CA PRO A 126 17.59 -9.17 1.55
C PRO A 126 17.39 -8.14 0.43
N TYR A 127 16.15 -7.69 0.21
CA TYR A 127 15.75 -6.84 -0.92
C TYR A 127 15.65 -5.35 -0.58
N LEU A 128 15.91 -4.94 0.67
CA LEU A 128 15.70 -3.54 1.12
C LEU A 128 16.49 -2.48 0.34
N LYS A 129 17.57 -2.86 -0.34
CA LYS A 129 18.33 -1.95 -1.23
C LYS A 129 17.82 -1.89 -2.65
N GLU A 130 16.90 -2.79 -2.97
CA GLU A 130 16.39 -3.00 -4.33
C GLU A 130 14.93 -2.58 -4.46
N ILE A 131 14.30 -2.12 -3.36
CA ILE A 131 12.91 -1.69 -3.35
C ILE A 131 12.79 -0.25 -2.83
N GLU A 132 11.76 0.44 -3.27
CA GLU A 132 11.42 1.79 -2.84
C GLU A 132 10.42 1.79 -1.67
N MET A 133 9.66 0.70 -1.50
CA MET A 133 8.62 0.59 -0.48
C MET A 133 8.61 -0.80 0.16
N ALA A 134 8.41 -0.85 1.48
CA ALA A 134 8.13 -2.08 2.21
C ALA A 134 6.75 -1.99 2.86
N LEU A 135 5.85 -2.91 2.52
CA LEU A 135 4.50 -2.96 3.05
C LEU A 135 4.39 -4.03 4.16
N VAL A 136 3.95 -3.60 5.34
CA VAL A 136 3.59 -4.51 6.43
C VAL A 136 2.07 -4.60 6.55
N MET A 137 1.53 -5.81 6.30
CA MET A 137 0.11 -6.05 6.52
C MET A 137 -0.20 -6.10 8.02
N THR A 138 -1.21 -5.34 8.45
CA THR A 138 -1.74 -5.31 9.82
C THR A 138 -3.13 -5.97 9.92
N VAL A 139 -3.50 -6.70 8.87
CA VAL A 139 -4.63 -7.65 8.79
C VAL A 139 -4.22 -8.79 7.87
N GLU A 140 -4.92 -9.92 7.88
CA GLU A 140 -4.74 -10.93 6.82
C GLU A 140 -5.25 -10.35 5.49
N PRO A 141 -4.46 -10.42 4.40
CA PRO A 141 -4.88 -9.90 3.11
C PRO A 141 -6.12 -10.61 2.57
N GLY A 142 -6.93 -9.88 1.76
CA GLY A 142 -8.09 -10.44 1.07
C GLY A 142 -9.42 -9.72 1.29
N PHE A 143 -9.63 -9.03 2.39
CA PHE A 143 -10.88 -8.32 2.67
C PHE A 143 -10.62 -6.97 3.34
N GLY A 144 -11.43 -5.97 2.95
CA GLY A 144 -11.44 -4.66 3.63
C GLY A 144 -12.20 -4.68 4.96
N GLY A 145 -12.02 -3.62 5.76
CA GLY A 145 -12.80 -3.41 7.00
C GLY A 145 -12.44 -4.31 8.18
N GLN A 146 -11.34 -5.04 8.12
CA GLN A 146 -10.88 -5.92 9.18
C GLN A 146 -10.34 -5.15 10.40
N LYS A 147 -10.35 -5.82 11.55
CA LYS A 147 -9.79 -5.27 12.79
C LYS A 147 -8.27 -5.25 12.75
N PHE A 148 -7.69 -4.10 13.06
CA PHE A 148 -6.24 -3.90 13.18
C PHE A 148 -5.58 -4.92 14.12
N MET A 149 -4.47 -5.50 13.69
CA MET A 149 -3.61 -6.40 14.46
C MET A 149 -2.40 -5.63 14.99
N GLU A 150 -2.22 -5.62 16.33
CA GLU A 150 -1.11 -4.90 16.96
C GLU A 150 0.26 -5.59 16.76
N GLY A 151 0.27 -6.92 16.65
CA GLY A 151 1.51 -7.71 16.54
C GLY A 151 2.45 -7.25 15.40
N PRO A 152 1.96 -7.02 14.17
CA PRO A 152 2.77 -6.58 13.05
C PRO A 152 3.47 -5.21 13.22
N VAL A 153 3.02 -4.36 14.16
CA VAL A 153 3.65 -3.05 14.44
C VAL A 153 5.14 -3.19 14.80
N ALA A 154 5.51 -4.27 15.49
CA ALA A 154 6.91 -4.55 15.81
C ALA A 154 7.77 -4.74 14.55
N LYS A 155 7.21 -5.28 13.46
CA LYS A 155 7.91 -5.46 12.18
C LYS A 155 8.18 -4.12 11.49
N VAL A 156 7.26 -3.16 11.61
CA VAL A 156 7.47 -1.80 11.11
C VAL A 156 8.69 -1.18 11.79
N ALA A 157 8.78 -1.29 13.13
CA ALA A 157 9.94 -0.79 13.88
C ALA A 157 11.23 -1.50 13.48
N GLU A 158 11.20 -2.82 13.29
CA GLU A 158 12.36 -3.61 12.87
C GLU A 158 12.84 -3.19 11.47
N LEU A 159 11.92 -3.02 10.50
CA LEU A 159 12.24 -2.53 9.14
C LEU A 159 12.79 -1.10 9.16
N TYR A 160 12.17 -0.23 9.96
CA TYR A 160 12.65 1.15 10.13
C TYR A 160 14.11 1.17 10.60
N GLU A 161 14.42 0.43 11.68
CA GLU A 161 15.77 0.37 12.23
C GLU A 161 16.76 -0.28 11.26
N LEU A 162 16.33 -1.28 10.51
CA LEU A 162 17.16 -1.94 9.51
C LEU A 162 17.50 -0.98 8.36
N ALA A 163 16.51 -0.28 7.81
CA ALA A 163 16.69 0.72 6.75
C ALA A 163 17.62 1.86 7.21
N GLN A 164 17.47 2.35 8.45
CA GLN A 164 18.33 3.37 9.03
C GLN A 164 19.79 2.88 9.14
N ARG A 165 20.02 1.67 9.64
CA ARG A 165 21.37 1.08 9.72
C ARG A 165 22.03 0.90 8.37
N MET A 166 21.24 0.60 7.33
CA MET A 166 21.71 0.40 5.95
C MET A 166 21.90 1.72 5.19
N GLY A 167 21.38 2.83 5.73
CA GLY A 167 21.37 4.14 5.04
C GLY A 167 20.53 4.12 3.77
N THR A 168 19.50 3.26 3.71
CA THR A 168 18.64 3.08 2.54
C THR A 168 17.36 3.90 2.73
N PRO A 169 17.07 4.86 1.83
CA PRO A 169 15.77 5.53 1.82
C PRO A 169 14.70 4.51 1.43
N LEU A 170 13.69 4.34 2.30
CA LEU A 170 12.65 3.32 2.13
C LEU A 170 11.33 3.85 2.66
N ASP A 171 10.30 3.89 1.83
CA ASP A 171 8.95 4.12 2.30
C ASP A 171 8.45 2.89 3.07
N LEU A 172 7.96 3.12 4.29
CA LEU A 172 7.37 2.08 5.13
C LEU A 172 5.85 2.23 5.11
N GLU A 173 5.22 1.34 4.37
CA GLU A 173 3.77 1.31 4.22
C GLU A 173 3.14 0.34 5.20
N VAL A 174 1.94 0.68 5.65
CA VAL A 174 1.12 -0.19 6.50
C VAL A 174 -0.30 -0.24 5.94
N ASP A 175 -0.80 -1.45 5.72
CA ASP A 175 -2.17 -1.71 5.29
C ASP A 175 -2.92 -2.65 6.23
N GLY A 176 -4.13 -2.23 6.60
CA GLY A 176 -5.06 -3.01 7.40
C GLY A 176 -5.53 -2.32 8.68
N GLY A 177 -6.81 -1.90 8.74
CA GLY A 177 -7.43 -1.33 9.92
C GLY A 177 -6.86 0.02 10.37
N ILE A 178 -6.24 0.78 9.46
CA ILE A 178 -5.67 2.09 9.74
C ILE A 178 -6.79 3.12 9.89
N SER A 179 -6.68 3.92 10.95
CA SER A 179 -7.61 4.97 11.34
C SER A 179 -6.92 5.97 12.25
N ALA A 180 -7.58 7.07 12.61
CA ALA A 180 -7.06 8.04 13.59
C ALA A 180 -6.69 7.41 14.94
N LYS A 181 -7.28 6.25 15.28
CA LYS A 181 -6.99 5.52 16.51
C LYS A 181 -5.71 4.68 16.42
N THR A 182 -5.45 4.05 15.25
CA THR A 182 -4.36 3.08 15.06
C THR A 182 -3.11 3.69 14.42
N ALA A 183 -3.25 4.76 13.62
CA ALA A 183 -2.16 5.45 12.96
C ALA A 183 -1.02 5.90 13.92
N PRO A 184 -1.27 6.40 15.14
CA PRO A 184 -0.19 6.78 16.04
C PRO A 184 0.79 5.65 16.35
N ALA A 185 0.30 4.42 16.51
CA ALA A 185 1.14 3.27 16.85
C ALA A 185 2.11 2.91 15.71
N VAL A 186 1.60 2.87 14.46
CA VAL A 186 2.42 2.52 13.29
C VAL A 186 3.37 3.66 12.91
N CYS A 187 2.97 4.92 13.05
CA CYS A 187 3.83 6.08 12.80
C CYS A 187 4.96 6.20 13.82
N ALA A 188 4.69 5.92 15.11
CA ALA A 188 5.71 5.85 16.14
C ALA A 188 6.70 4.71 15.90
N ALA A 189 6.29 3.64 15.22
CA ALA A 189 7.15 2.55 14.78
C ALA A 189 7.98 2.90 13.54
N GLY A 190 7.63 3.96 12.78
CA GLY A 190 8.39 4.44 11.63
C GLY A 190 7.63 4.41 10.30
N ALA A 191 6.37 3.98 10.26
CA ALA A 191 5.57 4.01 9.04
C ALA A 191 5.33 5.45 8.58
N ASN A 192 5.50 5.70 7.29
CA ASN A 192 5.26 7.00 6.65
C ASN A 192 4.22 6.94 5.52
N VAL A 193 3.80 5.75 5.09
CA VAL A 193 2.69 5.56 4.14
C VAL A 193 1.57 4.78 4.84
N LEU A 194 0.38 5.38 4.91
CA LEU A 194 -0.75 4.84 5.65
C LEU A 194 -1.90 4.51 4.71
N VAL A 195 -2.12 3.21 4.47
CA VAL A 195 -3.25 2.75 3.68
C VAL A 195 -4.51 2.77 4.54
N ALA A 196 -5.49 3.58 4.15
CA ALA A 196 -6.74 3.73 4.86
C ALA A 196 -7.94 3.58 3.93
N GLY A 197 -8.81 2.62 4.22
CA GLY A 197 -10.04 2.36 3.47
C GLY A 197 -11.27 2.94 4.16
N SER A 198 -11.99 2.12 4.91
CA SER A 198 -13.26 2.51 5.56
C SER A 198 -13.14 3.72 6.48
N ALA A 199 -11.98 3.99 7.05
CA ALA A 199 -11.74 5.18 7.88
C ALA A 199 -11.90 6.50 7.10
N LEU A 200 -11.74 6.47 5.78
CA LEU A 200 -11.90 7.60 4.87
C LEU A 200 -13.25 7.52 4.12
N PHE A 201 -13.49 6.43 3.39
CA PHE A 201 -14.65 6.30 2.49
C PHE A 201 -16.01 6.20 3.19
N SER A 202 -16.06 5.93 4.50
CA SER A 202 -17.30 6.01 5.29
C SER A 202 -17.69 7.42 5.75
N LYS A 203 -16.84 8.43 5.48
CA LYS A 203 -17.05 9.80 5.93
C LYS A 203 -17.81 10.61 4.89
N ALA A 204 -18.57 11.60 5.38
CA ALA A 204 -19.29 12.53 4.50
C ALA A 204 -18.34 13.54 3.84
N ASP A 205 -17.23 13.88 4.48
CA ASP A 205 -16.20 14.80 3.98
C ASP A 205 -14.85 14.10 3.96
N TYR A 206 -14.35 13.79 2.76
CA TYR A 206 -13.07 13.13 2.57
C TYR A 206 -11.89 14.05 2.91
N GLY A 207 -12.02 15.37 2.65
CA GLY A 207 -10.99 16.35 2.98
C GLY A 207 -10.75 16.43 4.48
N GLU A 208 -11.81 16.53 5.29
CA GLU A 208 -11.70 16.51 6.75
C GLU A 208 -11.10 15.18 7.24
N ALA A 209 -11.52 14.04 6.66
CA ALA A 209 -11.05 12.72 7.08
C ALA A 209 -9.54 12.54 6.80
N VAL A 210 -9.07 12.93 5.61
CA VAL A 210 -7.65 12.87 5.24
C VAL A 210 -6.82 13.81 6.11
N GLN A 211 -7.29 15.05 6.35
CA GLN A 211 -6.60 16.03 7.20
C GLN A 211 -6.51 15.55 8.64
N GLU A 212 -7.58 15.00 9.21
CA GLU A 212 -7.56 14.46 10.57
C GLU A 212 -6.57 13.33 10.70
N LEU A 213 -6.60 12.35 9.78
CA LEU A 213 -5.68 11.23 9.81
C LEU A 213 -4.23 11.69 9.68
N THR A 214 -3.96 12.61 8.74
CA THR A 214 -2.63 13.22 8.56
C THR A 214 -2.16 13.92 9.82
N ARG A 215 -3.02 14.72 10.45
CA ARG A 215 -2.71 15.48 11.68
C ARG A 215 -2.34 14.56 12.83
N VAL A 216 -3.10 13.48 13.02
CA VAL A 216 -2.86 12.51 14.09
C VAL A 216 -1.58 11.71 13.83
N ALA A 217 -1.37 11.28 12.59
CA ALA A 217 -0.18 10.57 12.15
C ALA A 217 1.09 11.40 12.33
N ARG A 218 1.11 12.66 11.87
CA ARG A 218 2.26 13.58 12.01
C ARG A 218 2.70 13.80 13.44
N ARG A 219 1.78 13.83 14.41
CA ARG A 219 2.12 14.01 15.83
C ARG A 219 2.89 12.85 16.41
N ALA A 220 2.72 11.67 15.87
CA ALA A 220 3.35 10.43 16.33
C ALA A 220 4.52 9.98 15.45
N TYR A 221 4.66 10.57 14.25
CA TYR A 221 5.67 10.15 13.28
C TYR A 221 7.08 10.34 13.82
N ARG A 222 7.90 9.28 13.69
CA ARG A 222 9.24 9.16 14.27
C ARG A 222 10.33 9.75 13.35
N GLY A 223 10.05 9.98 12.08
CA GLY A 223 11.01 10.43 11.07
C GLY A 223 11.17 11.93 10.92
#